data_1160bf9c0d3a2f396e84667c7c59ded6
#
_entry.id   1160bf9c0d3a2f396e84667c7c59ded6
#
_cell.length_a   1.000
_cell.length_b   1.000
_cell.length_c   1.000
_cell.angle_alpha   90.00
_cell.angle_beta   90.00
_cell.angle_gamma   90.00
#
_symmetry.space_group_name_H-M   'P 1'
#
loop_
_entity.id
_entity.type
_entity.pdbx_description
1 polymer ?
#
loop_
_entity_poly.entity_id
_entity_poly.type
_entity_poly.pdbx_seq_one_letter_code
_entity_poly.pdbx_strand_id
1 'polypeptide(L)'
;ITHSQRKTLMEEIGSKYAGISGGHDEIYSYDEAVVRYKMALLTAIKKPAKLSECAYLCLKLSWLYRSMSEEKIEEHYREKAYKGFEEALQKEYPPICGMDENTISYLMSVLAYKSGDNDKAMQYGYSVISSRGASTKLKDKEREIIDILKAEK
;
A
#
# COMPACT_ATOMS: atom_id res chain seq x y z
N ILE A 1 5.75 -6.53 20.39
CA ILE A 1 4.62 -5.80 19.79
C ILE A 1 3.74 -5.25 20.88
N THR A 2 3.53 -3.95 20.88
CA THR A 2 2.62 -3.33 21.84
C THR A 2 1.17 -3.59 21.45
N HIS A 3 0.26 -3.51 22.41
CA HIS A 3 -1.17 -3.63 22.17
C HIS A 3 -1.65 -2.55 21.18
N SER A 4 -1.13 -1.34 21.31
CA SER A 4 -1.45 -0.22 20.43
C SER A 4 -1.03 -0.48 18.98
N GLN A 5 0.16 -1.02 18.77
CA GLN A 5 0.65 -1.38 17.43
C GLN A 5 -0.19 -2.49 16.79
N ARG A 6 -0.57 -3.48 17.60
CA ARG A 6 -1.43 -4.57 17.14
C ARG A 6 -2.80 -4.05 16.71
N LYS A 7 -3.38 -3.16 17.48
CA LYS A 7 -4.66 -2.56 17.17
C LYS A 7 -4.61 -1.77 15.85
N THR A 8 -3.59 -0.94 15.68
CA THR A 8 -3.39 -0.18 14.44
C THR A 8 -3.25 -1.11 13.24
N LEU A 9 -2.46 -2.15 13.38
CA LEU A 9 -2.29 -3.14 12.33
C LEU A 9 -3.62 -3.80 11.95
N MET A 10 -4.41 -4.18 12.93
CA MET A 10 -5.70 -4.83 12.67
C MET A 10 -6.69 -3.89 12.02
N GLU A 11 -6.66 -2.61 12.33
CA GLU A 11 -7.47 -1.60 11.66
C GLU A 11 -7.08 -1.46 10.18
N GLU A 12 -5.78 -1.44 9.88
CA GLU A 12 -5.29 -1.40 8.50
C GLU A 12 -5.68 -2.64 7.71
N ILE A 13 -5.59 -3.80 8.35
CA ILE A 13 -5.90 -5.09 7.72
C ILE A 13 -7.40 -5.23 7.50
N GLY A 14 -8.21 -4.79 8.45
CA GLY A 14 -9.62 -5.17 8.56
C GLY A 14 -10.56 -4.60 7.54
N SER A 15 -10.26 -3.46 6.96
CA SER A 15 -11.25 -2.68 6.22
C SER A 15 -11.85 -3.38 4.99
N LYS A 16 -11.02 -3.89 4.10
CA LYS A 16 -11.51 -4.48 2.85
C LYS A 16 -11.57 -6.00 2.86
N TYR A 17 -10.69 -6.63 3.62
CA TYR A 17 -10.59 -8.09 3.70
C TYR A 17 -10.93 -8.60 5.10
N ALA A 18 -11.90 -7.96 5.73
CA ALA A 18 -12.32 -8.28 7.10
C ALA A 18 -12.64 -9.76 7.31
N GLY A 19 -13.32 -10.40 6.35
CA GLY A 19 -13.63 -11.81 6.41
C GLY A 19 -12.40 -12.71 6.37
N ILE A 20 -11.31 -12.25 5.78
CA ILE A 20 -10.06 -12.98 5.70
C ILE A 20 -9.26 -12.81 6.98
N SER A 21 -9.20 -11.59 7.48
CA SER A 21 -8.45 -11.25 8.70
C SER A 21 -9.22 -11.57 9.97
N GLY A 22 -10.49 -11.92 9.85
CA GLY A 22 -11.34 -12.17 11.00
C GLY A 22 -11.86 -10.93 11.70
N GLY A 23 -11.72 -9.80 11.11
CA GLY A 23 -12.28 -8.47 11.42
C GLY A 23 -12.57 -8.05 12.86
N HIS A 24 -12.96 -8.95 13.70
CA HIS A 24 -13.37 -8.67 15.08
C HIS A 24 -12.34 -9.10 16.11
N ASP A 25 -11.38 -9.90 15.70
CA ASP A 25 -10.41 -10.46 16.61
C ASP A 25 -9.17 -9.61 16.63
N GLU A 26 -9.15 -8.76 17.61
CA GLU A 26 -8.02 -7.87 17.88
C GLU A 26 -6.77 -8.64 18.29
N ILE A 27 -6.85 -9.97 18.33
CA ILE A 27 -5.85 -10.84 18.93
C ILE A 27 -4.98 -11.57 17.90
N TYR A 28 -5.16 -11.29 16.61
CA TYR A 28 -4.32 -11.94 15.61
C TYR A 28 -2.87 -11.50 15.77
N SER A 29 -1.98 -12.48 15.80
CA SER A 29 -0.55 -12.23 15.69
C SER A 29 -0.23 -11.79 14.28
N TYR A 30 0.94 -11.19 14.09
CA TYR A 30 1.41 -10.87 12.74
C TYR A 30 1.53 -12.13 11.89
N ASP A 31 1.98 -13.23 12.49
CA ASP A 31 2.13 -14.50 11.77
C ASP A 31 0.80 -15.01 11.23
N GLU A 32 -0.26 -14.94 12.01
CA GLU A 32 -1.60 -15.33 11.57
C GLU A 32 -2.11 -14.42 10.45
N ALA A 33 -1.89 -13.12 10.57
CA ALA A 33 -2.28 -12.17 9.54
C ALA A 33 -1.54 -12.44 8.24
N VAL A 34 -0.24 -12.72 8.30
CA VAL A 34 0.56 -13.08 7.12
C VAL A 34 -0.01 -14.31 6.43
N VAL A 35 -0.31 -15.36 7.18
CA VAL A 35 -0.89 -16.59 6.61
C VAL A 35 -2.20 -16.28 5.89
N ARG A 36 -3.09 -15.52 6.51
CA ARG A 36 -4.39 -15.19 5.92
C ARG A 36 -4.24 -14.37 4.64
N TYR A 37 -3.33 -13.39 4.63
CA TYR A 37 -3.08 -12.59 3.43
C TYR A 37 -2.43 -13.39 2.32
N LYS A 38 -1.52 -14.31 2.64
CA LYS A 38 -0.93 -15.21 1.64
C LYS A 38 -1.98 -16.12 1.03
N MET A 39 -2.89 -16.65 1.84
CA MET A 39 -4.00 -17.46 1.33
C MET A 39 -4.92 -16.65 0.42
N ALA A 40 -5.23 -15.42 0.80
CA ALA A 40 -6.03 -14.53 -0.03
C ALA A 40 -5.34 -14.22 -1.35
N LEU A 41 -4.03 -13.99 -1.33
CA LEU A 41 -3.25 -13.73 -2.54
C LEU A 41 -3.25 -14.93 -3.47
N LEU A 42 -3.05 -16.13 -2.96
CA LEU A 42 -3.11 -17.36 -3.76
C LEU A 42 -4.50 -17.53 -4.41
N THR A 43 -5.55 -17.22 -3.67
CA THR A 43 -6.91 -17.26 -4.20
C THR A 43 -7.11 -16.21 -5.31
N ALA A 44 -6.62 -15.01 -5.10
CA ALA A 44 -6.72 -13.92 -6.08
C ALA A 44 -5.96 -14.23 -7.37
N ILE A 45 -4.81 -14.87 -7.27
CA ILE A 45 -4.02 -15.26 -8.45
C ILE A 45 -4.75 -16.33 -9.29
N LYS A 46 -5.46 -17.24 -8.64
CA LYS A 46 -6.19 -18.33 -9.33
C LYS A 46 -7.49 -17.89 -9.99
N LYS A 47 -8.08 -16.80 -9.53
CA LYS A 47 -9.27 -16.21 -10.14
C LYS A 47 -8.84 -15.24 -11.23
N PRO A 48 -9.72 -14.89 -12.19
CA PRO A 48 -9.48 -13.71 -13.02
C PRO A 48 -9.68 -12.46 -12.17
N ALA A 49 -8.88 -12.35 -11.11
CA ALA A 49 -8.90 -11.22 -10.21
C ALA A 49 -8.27 -10.01 -10.87
N LYS A 50 -8.68 -8.84 -10.45
CA LYS A 50 -8.05 -7.61 -10.90
C LYS A 50 -6.61 -7.55 -10.42
N LEU A 51 -5.73 -7.02 -11.26
CA LEU A 51 -4.32 -6.83 -10.89
C LEU A 51 -4.16 -6.01 -9.62
N SER A 52 -5.05 -5.03 -9.44
CA SER A 52 -5.03 -4.17 -8.24
C SER A 52 -5.29 -4.96 -6.95
N GLU A 53 -6.12 -6.00 -6.99
CA GLU A 53 -6.35 -6.83 -5.78
C GLU A 53 -5.09 -7.55 -5.36
N CYS A 54 -4.38 -8.14 -6.31
CA CYS A 54 -3.10 -8.80 -6.01
C CYS A 54 -2.07 -7.80 -5.48
N ALA A 55 -1.99 -6.63 -6.12
CA ALA A 55 -1.09 -5.57 -5.67
C ALA A 55 -1.42 -5.09 -4.27
N TYR A 56 -2.71 -4.94 -3.97
CA TYR A 56 -3.15 -4.51 -2.64
C TYR A 56 -2.79 -5.53 -1.56
N LEU A 57 -2.97 -6.81 -1.85
CA LEU A 57 -2.58 -7.87 -0.91
C LEU A 57 -1.07 -7.90 -0.68
N CYS A 58 -0.29 -7.70 -1.73
CA CYS A 58 1.17 -7.56 -1.60
C CYS A 58 1.54 -6.35 -0.75
N LEU A 59 0.84 -5.23 -0.91
CA LEU A 59 1.05 -4.04 -0.10
C LEU A 59 0.80 -4.34 1.39
N LYS A 60 -0.30 -4.99 1.70
CA LYS A 60 -0.62 -5.38 3.08
C LYS A 60 0.43 -6.32 3.66
N LEU A 61 0.91 -7.27 2.87
CA LEU A 61 1.99 -8.15 3.30
C LEU A 61 3.28 -7.37 3.57
N SER A 62 3.61 -6.39 2.73
CA SER A 62 4.79 -5.57 2.96
C SER A 62 4.71 -4.82 4.29
N TRP A 63 3.55 -4.28 4.62
CA TRP A 63 3.35 -3.58 5.90
C TRP A 63 3.48 -4.51 7.10
N LEU A 64 2.97 -5.73 6.98
CA LEU A 64 3.11 -6.74 8.03
C LEU A 64 4.57 -7.10 8.26
N TYR A 65 5.31 -7.37 7.21
CA TYR A 65 6.72 -7.71 7.31
C TYR A 65 7.56 -6.55 7.82
N ARG A 66 7.21 -5.32 7.47
CA ARG A 66 7.86 -4.14 8.04
C ARG A 66 7.65 -4.09 9.56
N SER A 67 6.45 -4.37 10.01
CA SER A 67 6.13 -4.40 11.44
C SER A 67 6.87 -5.51 12.19
N MET A 68 7.25 -6.57 11.47
CA MET A 68 8.05 -7.68 12.00
C MET A 68 9.55 -7.46 11.84
N SER A 69 9.96 -6.32 11.32
CA SER A 69 11.36 -5.97 11.03
C SER A 69 12.04 -6.93 10.04
N GLU A 70 11.27 -7.51 9.13
CA GLU A 70 11.75 -8.40 8.09
C GLU A 70 11.97 -7.63 6.79
N GLU A 71 13.08 -6.88 6.71
CA GLU A 71 13.33 -5.91 5.65
C GLU A 71 13.37 -6.49 4.24
N LYS A 72 14.01 -7.63 4.06
CA LYS A 72 14.14 -8.24 2.72
C LYS A 72 12.81 -8.74 2.18
N ILE A 73 12.00 -9.32 3.06
CA ILE A 73 10.69 -9.84 2.67
C ILE A 73 9.73 -8.67 2.42
N GLU A 74 9.82 -7.63 3.25
CA GLU A 74 9.07 -6.40 3.05
C GLU A 74 9.36 -5.81 1.67
N GLU A 75 10.63 -5.67 1.31
CA GLU A 75 11.05 -5.14 0.02
C GLU A 75 10.48 -5.96 -1.14
N HIS A 76 10.53 -7.27 -1.04
CA HIS A 76 9.99 -8.17 -2.06
C HIS A 76 8.50 -7.90 -2.33
N TYR A 77 7.68 -7.84 -1.28
CA TYR A 77 6.25 -7.59 -1.44
C TYR A 77 5.95 -6.15 -1.82
N ARG A 78 6.72 -5.20 -1.31
CA ARG A 78 6.57 -3.79 -1.68
C ARG A 78 6.82 -3.57 -3.16
N GLU A 79 7.87 -4.17 -3.72
CA GLU A 79 8.15 -4.08 -5.15
C GLU A 79 7.08 -4.74 -6.00
N LYS A 80 6.56 -5.87 -5.56
CA LYS A 80 5.43 -6.52 -6.24
C LYS A 80 4.18 -5.64 -6.22
N ALA A 81 3.92 -4.98 -5.10
CA ALA A 81 2.80 -4.05 -4.98
C ALA A 81 2.98 -2.87 -5.93
N TYR A 82 4.16 -2.29 -5.96
CA TYR A 82 4.46 -1.15 -6.83
C TYR A 82 4.24 -1.50 -8.30
N LYS A 83 4.87 -2.56 -8.77
CA LYS A 83 4.73 -3.01 -10.17
C LYS A 83 3.29 -3.41 -10.51
N GLY A 84 2.63 -4.09 -9.58
CA GLY A 84 1.25 -4.49 -9.77
C GLY A 84 0.29 -3.31 -9.88
N PHE A 85 0.46 -2.29 -9.07
CA PHE A 85 -0.35 -1.07 -9.17
C PHE A 85 -0.03 -0.28 -10.43
N GLU A 86 1.23 -0.20 -10.86
CA GLU A 86 1.58 0.45 -12.12
C GLU A 86 0.84 -0.20 -13.30
N GLU A 87 0.83 -1.52 -13.34
CA GLU A 87 0.13 -2.27 -14.36
C GLU A 87 -1.38 -2.10 -14.26
N ALA A 88 -1.93 -2.16 -13.06
CA ALA A 88 -3.36 -1.99 -12.83
C ALA A 88 -3.85 -0.62 -13.27
N LEU A 89 -3.08 0.43 -13.02
CA LEU A 89 -3.44 1.80 -13.41
C LEU A 89 -3.54 2.01 -14.91
N GLN A 90 -2.96 1.12 -15.71
CA GLN A 90 -3.10 1.16 -17.16
C GLN A 90 -4.42 0.55 -17.64
N LYS A 91 -5.07 -0.25 -16.82
CA LYS A 91 -6.25 -1.04 -17.18
C LYS A 91 -7.49 -0.75 -16.35
N GLU A 92 -7.32 -0.15 -15.20
CA GLU A 92 -8.40 0.13 -14.25
C GLU A 92 -8.47 1.63 -13.94
N TYR A 93 -9.66 2.10 -13.62
CA TYR A 93 -9.89 3.49 -13.23
C TYR A 93 -10.17 3.56 -11.73
N PRO A 94 -9.72 4.63 -11.04
CA PRO A 94 -10.12 4.86 -9.66
C PRO A 94 -11.65 4.98 -9.51
N PRO A 95 -12.23 4.56 -8.37
CA PRO A 95 -11.53 4.08 -7.18
C PRO A 95 -10.94 2.68 -7.36
N ILE A 96 -9.73 2.49 -6.85
CA ILE A 96 -9.01 1.22 -6.89
C ILE A 96 -8.79 0.77 -5.46
N CYS A 97 -9.30 -0.39 -5.10
CA CYS A 97 -9.22 -0.92 -3.72
C CYS A 97 -9.69 0.09 -2.67
N GLY A 98 -10.75 0.83 -3.00
CA GLY A 98 -11.30 1.86 -2.13
C GLY A 98 -10.52 3.18 -2.09
N MET A 99 -9.48 3.31 -2.88
CA MET A 99 -8.67 4.52 -2.96
C MET A 99 -9.09 5.37 -4.15
N ASP A 100 -9.30 6.66 -3.91
CA ASP A 100 -9.55 7.61 -4.99
C ASP A 100 -8.24 7.91 -5.75
N GLU A 101 -8.37 8.68 -6.83
CA GLU A 101 -7.23 9.01 -7.69
C GLU A 101 -6.09 9.67 -6.91
N ASN A 102 -6.39 10.58 -6.01
CA ASN A 102 -5.35 11.28 -5.24
C ASN A 102 -4.70 10.37 -4.21
N THR A 103 -5.46 9.52 -3.56
CA THR A 103 -4.93 8.57 -2.58
C THR A 103 -4.01 7.57 -3.26
N ILE A 104 -4.42 7.03 -4.40
CA ILE A 104 -3.56 6.08 -5.12
C ILE A 104 -2.31 6.75 -5.68
N SER A 105 -2.41 8.00 -6.14
CA SER A 105 -1.23 8.74 -6.60
C SER A 105 -0.24 8.99 -5.46
N TYR A 106 -0.73 9.33 -4.28
CA TYR A 106 0.11 9.46 -3.10
C TYR A 106 0.80 8.13 -2.76
N LEU A 107 0.04 7.04 -2.73
CA LEU A 107 0.60 5.71 -2.48
C LEU A 107 1.70 5.39 -3.50
N MET A 108 1.45 5.66 -4.77
CA MET A 108 2.43 5.40 -5.82
C MET A 108 3.68 6.25 -5.68
N SER A 109 3.56 7.50 -5.22
CA SER A 109 4.73 8.33 -4.95
C SER A 109 5.58 7.74 -3.83
N VAL A 110 4.96 7.24 -2.77
CA VAL A 110 5.66 6.59 -1.66
C VAL A 110 6.36 5.33 -2.12
N LEU A 111 5.67 4.46 -2.86
CA LEU A 111 6.23 3.21 -3.35
C LEU A 111 7.37 3.46 -4.33
N ALA A 112 7.22 4.41 -5.23
CA ALA A 112 8.26 4.79 -6.18
C ALA A 112 9.50 5.33 -5.45
N TYR A 113 9.31 6.20 -4.47
CA TYR A 113 10.40 6.72 -3.66
C TYR A 113 11.18 5.60 -2.97
N LYS A 114 10.47 4.69 -2.31
CA LYS A 114 11.10 3.56 -1.61
C LYS A 114 11.78 2.58 -2.56
N SER A 115 11.33 2.52 -3.81
CA SER A 115 11.96 1.66 -4.84
C SER A 115 13.11 2.34 -5.56
N GLY A 116 13.43 3.57 -5.21
CA GLY A 116 14.50 4.33 -5.84
C GLY A 116 14.13 4.97 -7.17
N ASP A 117 12.86 4.95 -7.54
CA ASP A 117 12.36 5.54 -8.79
C ASP A 117 11.94 6.98 -8.54
N ASN A 118 12.95 7.84 -8.34
CA ASN A 118 12.72 9.22 -7.91
C ASN A 118 11.94 10.05 -8.94
N ASP A 119 12.16 9.81 -10.22
CA ASP A 119 11.45 10.56 -11.28
C ASP A 119 9.95 10.26 -11.23
N LYS A 120 9.57 9.00 -11.09
CA LYS A 120 8.16 8.63 -10.96
C LYS A 120 7.58 9.11 -9.64
N ALA A 121 8.35 9.04 -8.56
CA ALA A 121 7.92 9.57 -7.27
C ALA A 121 7.55 11.06 -7.39
N MET A 122 8.35 11.84 -8.10
CA MET A 122 8.07 13.26 -8.35
C MET A 122 6.82 13.44 -9.22
N GLN A 123 6.67 12.65 -10.28
CA GLN A 123 5.50 12.73 -11.16
C GLN A 123 4.20 12.46 -10.41
N TYR A 124 4.15 11.38 -9.64
CA TYR A 124 2.98 11.07 -8.84
C TYR A 124 2.74 12.12 -7.77
N GLY A 125 3.80 12.60 -7.15
CA GLY A 125 3.72 13.62 -6.11
C GLY A 125 3.14 14.93 -6.62
N TYR A 126 3.61 15.42 -7.75
CA TYR A 126 3.08 16.64 -8.34
C TYR A 126 1.63 16.49 -8.81
N SER A 127 1.23 15.30 -9.23
CA SER A 127 -0.18 15.03 -9.53
C SER A 127 -1.07 15.29 -8.31
N VAL A 128 -0.63 14.88 -7.13
CA VAL A 128 -1.39 15.12 -5.89
C VAL A 128 -1.42 16.61 -5.56
N ILE A 129 -0.27 17.27 -5.58
CA ILE A 129 -0.16 18.69 -5.21
C ILE A 129 -0.99 19.59 -6.13
N SER A 130 -1.01 19.29 -7.42
CA SER A 130 -1.74 20.09 -8.40
C SER A 130 -3.21 19.75 -8.49
N SER A 131 -3.66 18.68 -7.83
CA SER A 131 -5.06 18.28 -7.86
C SER A 131 -5.92 19.13 -6.95
N ARG A 132 -7.01 19.66 -7.48
CA ARG A 132 -7.98 20.44 -6.69
C ARG A 132 -8.76 19.56 -5.71
N GLY A 133 -8.91 18.29 -6.05
CA GLY A 133 -9.66 17.34 -5.23
C GLY A 133 -8.88 16.74 -4.06
N ALA A 134 -7.57 16.96 -4.00
CA ALA A 134 -6.75 16.41 -2.92
C ALA A 134 -6.91 17.25 -1.65
N SER A 135 -7.01 16.57 -0.50
CA SER A 135 -7.11 17.25 0.79
C SER A 135 -5.80 17.96 1.12
N THR A 136 -5.89 18.99 1.95
CA THR A 136 -4.71 19.70 2.46
C THR A 136 -3.76 18.77 3.18
N LYS A 137 -4.31 17.86 3.98
CA LYS A 137 -3.52 16.85 4.70
C LYS A 137 -2.70 15.97 3.75
N LEU A 138 -3.32 15.51 2.67
CA LEU A 138 -2.64 14.68 1.68
C LEU A 138 -1.57 15.46 0.94
N LYS A 139 -1.86 16.70 0.56
CA LYS A 139 -0.89 17.58 -0.09
C LYS A 139 0.31 17.87 0.82
N ASP A 140 0.08 18.07 2.10
CA ASP A 140 1.17 18.33 3.06
C ASP A 140 2.08 17.11 3.20
N LYS A 141 1.51 15.91 3.26
CA LYS A 141 2.30 14.68 3.28
C LYS A 141 3.13 14.52 2.01
N GLU A 142 2.54 14.86 0.87
CA GLU A 142 3.22 14.77 -0.42
C GLU A 142 4.36 15.77 -0.54
N ARG A 143 4.18 17.00 -0.02
CA ARG A 143 5.24 18.00 0.01
C ARG A 143 6.45 17.54 0.80
N GLU A 144 6.24 16.81 1.90
CA GLU A 144 7.35 16.23 2.67
C GLU A 144 8.19 15.30 1.81
N ILE A 145 7.54 14.44 1.04
CA ILE A 145 8.25 13.51 0.14
C ILE A 145 9.01 14.27 -0.95
N ILE A 146 8.37 15.26 -1.56
CA ILE A 146 9.00 16.07 -2.61
C ILE A 146 10.20 16.82 -2.07
N ASP A 147 10.10 17.38 -0.86
CA ASP A 147 11.22 18.08 -0.24
C ASP A 147 12.40 17.16 0.01
N ILE A 148 12.14 15.93 0.47
CA ILE A 148 13.19 14.92 0.64
C ILE A 148 13.84 14.60 -0.72
N LEU A 149 13.04 14.40 -1.76
CA LEU A 149 13.55 14.10 -3.10
C LEU A 149 14.41 15.23 -3.66
N LYS A 150 14.00 16.46 -3.45
CA LYS A 150 14.78 17.64 -3.89
C LYS A 150 16.10 17.76 -3.14
N ALA A 151 16.11 17.42 -1.84
CA ALA A 151 17.32 17.48 -1.03
C ALA A 151 18.34 16.40 -1.41
N GLU A 152 17.91 15.31 -2.00
CA GLU A 152 18.77 14.21 -2.45
C GLU A 152 19.46 14.47 -3.80
N LYS A 153 19.08 15.54 -4.48
CA LYS A 153 19.71 15.88 -5.78
C LYS A 153 21.02 16.61 -5.61
#